data_b08efd43df6981cdf1715031af84a617
#
_entry.id   b08efd43df6981cdf1715031af84a617
#
_cell.length_a   1.000
_cell.length_b   1.000
_cell.length_c   1.000
_cell.angle_alpha   90.00
_cell.angle_beta   90.00
_cell.angle_gamma   90.00
#
_symmetry.space_group_name_H-M   'P 1'
#
loop_
_entity.id
_entity.type
_entity.pdbx_description
1 polymer ?
#
loop_
_entity_poly.entity_id
_entity_poly.type
_entity_poly.pdbx_seq_one_letter_code
_entity_poly.pdbx_strand_id
1 'polypeptide(L)'
;MKFSTEILNEIKDKISVSQVVEKTVQLKKRGKEFVGLSPFTKERTPSFTVNDEKQFYHCFSTNKHGDIFTFLVEVGGLSFPESVEKLADEAGFQLRTFSPAEEEKFNKSKKLYEALEISKSFFSSQIFDNDNSLALRYLKNRGLSNDIVNSYEIGYAPKGNKLEKYLISNGVSHEIMTLAGMTIKDENKKDNFYDRFRNRIIFPIRDIRNRVVGFGGRVINTEDQPKYLNSPETPVFHKGGLLYNFSKIRPNIKNNDNLIVVEGYMDVVSLASKGLHNAVAPLGTALTETQLNLLWKETDSPIICFDGDKAGKQASFRASEIALKLLKPNKTLRFINLPDNLDPDDYIKNKGLENFNKYIKNASPLTAIIWDSCLQESNIETPEGKAGFETLLRRKLNLISDKSIKKHYGLLFKEMLDKFFYSKKFDKKISKFGYNEKGSRKFNNPLKIKNSILGSGGQLPSDLEALVISGILIFPRLIKKHFEILESFQIEHLRLRDIRDNLLGFIKKDYSELNIDLIKEFVQKNYQTFFEKDLRFANIFWQKKEGINFDQISKVWLEILKDDQHIKSLIKDIETSKDEIKNEEDERRFIDLIENKDKAIKLITEKYG
;
A
#
# COMPACT_ATOMS: atom_id res chain seq x y z
N MET A 1 6.77 -34.56 -3.12
CA MET A 1 7.75 -35.60 -3.46
C MET A 1 8.83 -35.61 -2.39
N LYS A 2 9.14 -36.70 -1.75
CA LYS A 2 10.35 -36.83 -0.93
C LYS A 2 11.37 -37.58 -1.79
N PHE A 3 12.35 -36.86 -2.34
CA PHE A 3 13.53 -37.50 -2.91
C PHE A 3 14.38 -38.05 -1.76
N SER A 4 15.01 -39.22 -1.96
CA SER A 4 15.88 -39.75 -0.92
C SER A 4 17.11 -38.86 -0.76
N THR A 5 17.59 -38.73 0.46
CA THR A 5 18.80 -37.92 0.78
C THR A 5 20.02 -38.38 -0.01
N GLU A 6 20.06 -39.68 -0.32
CA GLU A 6 21.12 -40.31 -1.11
C GLU A 6 21.14 -39.76 -2.55
N ILE A 7 19.98 -39.73 -3.25
CA ILE A 7 19.86 -39.17 -4.60
C ILE A 7 20.25 -37.70 -4.64
N LEU A 8 19.81 -36.90 -3.66
CA LEU A 8 20.16 -35.51 -3.57
C LEU A 8 21.67 -35.28 -3.39
N ASN A 9 22.32 -36.12 -2.59
CA ASN A 9 23.76 -36.08 -2.39
C ASN A 9 24.52 -36.52 -3.66
N GLU A 10 24.07 -37.62 -4.31
CA GLU A 10 24.68 -38.08 -5.55
C GLU A 10 24.64 -37.00 -6.67
N ILE A 11 23.56 -36.23 -6.75
CA ILE A 11 23.46 -35.09 -7.70
C ILE A 11 24.46 -33.99 -7.31
N LYS A 12 24.56 -33.65 -6.01
CA LYS A 12 25.53 -32.66 -5.52
C LYS A 12 26.98 -33.07 -5.75
N ASP A 13 27.28 -34.36 -5.66
CA ASP A 13 28.63 -34.86 -5.88
C ASP A 13 29.05 -34.78 -7.36
N LYS A 14 28.09 -34.77 -8.30
CA LYS A 14 28.37 -34.70 -9.72
C LYS A 14 28.30 -33.27 -10.30
N ILE A 15 27.54 -32.39 -9.71
CA ILE A 15 27.35 -31.02 -10.22
C ILE A 15 27.76 -30.02 -9.14
N SER A 16 28.81 -29.25 -9.43
CA SER A 16 29.26 -28.22 -8.51
C SER A 16 28.30 -27.02 -8.45
N VAL A 17 28.30 -26.29 -7.34
CA VAL A 17 27.48 -25.09 -7.17
C VAL A 17 27.88 -24.02 -8.16
N SER A 18 29.17 -23.88 -8.46
CA SER A 18 29.68 -22.92 -9.44
C SER A 18 29.11 -23.19 -10.84
N GLN A 19 29.05 -24.45 -11.27
CA GLN A 19 28.48 -24.82 -12.59
C GLN A 19 27.00 -24.44 -12.73
N VAL A 20 26.22 -24.58 -11.65
CA VAL A 20 24.80 -24.21 -11.68
C VAL A 20 24.65 -22.68 -11.68
N VAL A 21 25.42 -22.01 -10.87
CA VAL A 21 25.35 -20.56 -10.67
C VAL A 21 25.87 -19.77 -11.88
N GLU A 22 26.94 -20.24 -12.53
CA GLU A 22 27.54 -19.58 -13.71
C GLU A 22 26.56 -19.42 -14.89
N LYS A 23 25.54 -20.26 -14.98
CA LYS A 23 24.47 -20.12 -15.98
C LYS A 23 23.67 -18.82 -15.84
N THR A 24 23.73 -18.20 -14.65
CA THR A 24 22.93 -17.01 -14.34
C THR A 24 23.75 -15.85 -13.81
N VAL A 25 24.87 -16.13 -13.12
CA VAL A 25 25.72 -15.14 -12.46
C VAL A 25 27.13 -15.27 -13.00
N GLN A 26 27.71 -14.16 -13.43
CA GLN A 26 29.10 -14.12 -13.88
C GLN A 26 30.03 -14.26 -12.67
N LEU A 27 30.69 -15.41 -12.53
CA LEU A 27 31.58 -15.72 -11.42
C LEU A 27 33.06 -15.45 -11.77
N LYS A 28 33.82 -14.95 -10.78
CA LYS A 28 35.28 -14.80 -10.86
C LYS A 28 35.92 -15.60 -9.72
N LYS A 29 36.90 -16.44 -10.04
CA LYS A 29 37.59 -17.25 -9.03
C LYS A 29 38.46 -16.36 -8.12
N ARG A 30 38.29 -16.52 -6.81
CA ARG A 30 39.08 -15.82 -5.79
C ARG A 30 39.55 -16.81 -4.71
N GLY A 31 40.74 -17.34 -4.88
CA GLY A 31 41.26 -18.39 -4.02
C GLY A 31 40.48 -19.69 -4.17
N LYS A 32 39.88 -20.19 -3.08
CA LYS A 32 39.04 -21.40 -3.05
C LYS A 32 37.59 -21.16 -3.36
N GLU A 33 37.18 -19.93 -3.53
CA GLU A 33 35.80 -19.52 -3.75
C GLU A 33 35.62 -18.80 -5.09
N PHE A 34 34.38 -18.72 -5.53
CA PHE A 34 33.98 -17.90 -6.67
C PHE A 34 33.17 -16.72 -6.15
N VAL A 35 33.32 -15.54 -6.76
CA VAL A 35 32.67 -14.31 -6.34
C VAL A 35 31.98 -13.67 -7.53
N GLY A 36 30.76 -13.20 -7.36
CA GLY A 36 29.95 -12.51 -8.38
C GLY A 36 29.05 -11.45 -7.77
N LEU A 37 28.33 -10.76 -8.66
CA LEU A 37 27.27 -9.86 -8.24
C LEU A 37 26.06 -10.67 -7.79
N SER A 38 25.34 -10.17 -6.77
CA SER A 38 24.15 -10.84 -6.25
C SER A 38 23.05 -11.00 -7.32
N PRO A 39 22.49 -12.22 -7.50
CA PRO A 39 21.32 -12.41 -8.32
C PRO A 39 20.01 -11.97 -7.62
N PHE A 40 20.09 -11.62 -6.33
CA PHE A 40 18.95 -11.28 -5.49
C PHE A 40 18.74 -9.78 -5.31
N THR A 41 19.77 -8.96 -5.62
CA THR A 41 19.72 -7.50 -5.51
C THR A 41 20.65 -6.86 -6.54
N LYS A 42 20.35 -5.64 -6.95
CA LYS A 42 21.26 -4.88 -7.84
C LYS A 42 22.36 -4.23 -7.00
N GLU A 43 23.61 -4.62 -7.25
CA GLU A 43 24.78 -4.09 -6.58
C GLU A 43 25.90 -3.80 -7.57
N ARG A 44 26.87 -2.99 -7.16
CA ARG A 44 28.06 -2.65 -7.97
C ARG A 44 29.31 -3.38 -7.51
N THR A 45 29.32 -3.82 -6.26
CA THR A 45 30.42 -4.56 -5.64
C THR A 45 30.00 -6.00 -5.41
N PRO A 46 30.80 -7.00 -5.84
CA PRO A 46 30.46 -8.40 -5.66
C PRO A 46 30.29 -8.77 -4.17
N SER A 47 29.13 -9.27 -3.81
CA SER A 47 28.80 -9.77 -2.46
C SER A 47 28.30 -11.22 -2.45
N PHE A 48 28.23 -11.85 -3.61
CA PHE A 48 27.76 -13.21 -3.76
C PHE A 48 28.97 -14.17 -3.88
N THR A 49 29.05 -15.15 -2.99
CA THR A 49 30.13 -16.12 -2.95
C THR A 49 29.62 -17.54 -3.16
N VAL A 50 30.40 -18.35 -3.83
CA VAL A 50 30.13 -19.77 -4.10
C VAL A 50 31.35 -20.58 -3.70
N ASN A 51 31.13 -21.66 -2.97
CA ASN A 51 32.16 -22.58 -2.53
C ASN A 51 31.80 -24.03 -2.92
N ASP A 52 32.53 -24.58 -3.87
CA ASP A 52 32.27 -25.92 -4.40
C ASP A 52 32.66 -27.03 -3.40
N GLU A 53 33.71 -26.82 -2.58
CA GLU A 53 34.11 -27.78 -1.55
C GLU A 53 32.97 -27.95 -0.49
N LYS A 54 32.27 -26.85 -0.17
CA LYS A 54 31.16 -26.85 0.78
C LYS A 54 29.80 -27.09 0.12
N GLN A 55 29.74 -27.14 -1.20
CA GLN A 55 28.52 -27.27 -2.00
C GLN A 55 27.45 -26.21 -1.63
N PHE A 56 27.88 -24.93 -1.53
CA PHE A 56 27.09 -23.91 -0.89
C PHE A 56 27.38 -22.53 -1.51
N TYR A 57 26.33 -21.69 -1.62
CA TYR A 57 26.46 -20.27 -1.93
C TYR A 57 26.00 -19.39 -0.76
N HIS A 58 26.57 -18.21 -0.65
CA HIS A 58 26.17 -17.19 0.31
C HIS A 58 26.19 -15.81 -0.32
N CYS A 59 25.11 -15.06 -0.13
CA CYS A 59 24.98 -13.66 -0.54
C CYS A 59 25.07 -12.76 0.70
N PHE A 60 26.16 -12.03 0.86
CA PHE A 60 26.38 -11.14 2.02
C PHE A 60 25.45 -9.92 2.02
N SER A 61 25.02 -9.44 0.86
CA SER A 61 24.12 -8.28 0.77
C SER A 61 22.69 -8.60 1.17
N THR A 62 22.22 -9.85 0.97
CA THR A 62 20.83 -10.26 1.26
C THR A 62 20.72 -11.31 2.35
N ASN A 63 21.85 -11.82 2.85
CA ASN A 63 21.97 -12.94 3.79
C ASN A 63 21.28 -14.23 3.29
N LYS A 64 21.06 -14.35 1.97
CA LYS A 64 20.53 -15.56 1.36
C LYS A 64 21.65 -16.57 1.14
N HIS A 65 21.35 -17.83 1.38
CA HIS A 65 22.32 -18.91 1.26
C HIS A 65 21.61 -20.22 0.94
N GLY A 66 22.33 -21.18 0.38
CA GLY A 66 21.79 -22.49 0.06
C GLY A 66 22.68 -23.32 -0.86
N ASP A 67 22.14 -24.47 -1.29
CA ASP A 67 22.75 -25.39 -2.22
C ASP A 67 22.26 -25.18 -3.66
N ILE A 68 22.64 -26.08 -4.58
CA ILE A 68 22.26 -26.06 -5.99
C ILE A 68 20.73 -26.08 -6.21
N PHE A 69 20.01 -26.82 -5.37
CA PHE A 69 18.56 -26.91 -5.48
C PHE A 69 17.92 -25.61 -5.01
N THR A 70 18.35 -25.10 -3.87
CA THR A 70 17.89 -23.82 -3.31
C THR A 70 18.12 -22.67 -4.29
N PHE A 71 19.28 -22.66 -4.97
CA PHE A 71 19.59 -21.65 -5.98
C PHE A 71 18.60 -21.69 -7.15
N LEU A 72 18.32 -22.87 -7.71
CA LEU A 72 17.37 -23.01 -8.81
C LEU A 72 15.93 -22.68 -8.40
N VAL A 73 15.58 -22.93 -7.14
CA VAL A 73 14.26 -22.53 -6.60
C VAL A 73 14.16 -21.01 -6.47
N GLU A 74 15.18 -20.37 -5.89
CA GLU A 74 15.12 -18.94 -5.57
C GLU A 74 15.42 -18.02 -6.76
N VAL A 75 16.35 -18.40 -7.62
CA VAL A 75 16.81 -17.63 -8.78
C VAL A 75 16.20 -18.16 -10.07
N GLY A 76 16.15 -19.47 -10.24
CA GLY A 76 15.61 -20.11 -11.44
C GLY A 76 14.08 -20.18 -11.46
N GLY A 77 13.40 -19.90 -10.33
CA GLY A 77 11.93 -19.95 -10.22
C GLY A 77 11.35 -21.35 -10.31
N LEU A 78 12.17 -22.39 -10.19
CA LEU A 78 11.73 -23.78 -10.22
C LEU A 78 11.15 -24.20 -8.87
N SER A 79 10.26 -25.19 -8.86
CA SER A 79 9.96 -25.90 -7.61
C SER A 79 11.13 -26.79 -7.22
N PHE A 80 11.19 -27.20 -5.95
CA PHE A 80 12.20 -28.14 -5.51
C PHE A 80 12.20 -29.45 -6.34
N PRO A 81 11.06 -30.09 -6.65
CA PRO A 81 11.03 -31.25 -7.55
C PRO A 81 11.60 -30.95 -8.94
N GLU A 82 11.21 -29.83 -9.57
CA GLU A 82 11.71 -29.47 -10.90
C GLU A 82 13.23 -29.15 -10.88
N SER A 83 13.73 -28.60 -9.78
CA SER A 83 15.17 -28.38 -9.61
C SER A 83 15.94 -29.70 -9.49
N VAL A 84 15.36 -30.68 -8.79
CA VAL A 84 15.95 -32.01 -8.69
C VAL A 84 15.91 -32.74 -10.03
N GLU A 85 14.78 -32.72 -10.76
CA GLU A 85 14.65 -33.31 -12.09
C GLU A 85 15.68 -32.73 -13.06
N LYS A 86 15.77 -31.41 -13.13
CA LYS A 86 16.71 -30.72 -14.02
C LYS A 86 18.16 -31.08 -13.74
N LEU A 87 18.55 -31.07 -12.46
CA LEU A 87 19.91 -31.40 -12.07
C LEU A 87 20.22 -32.89 -12.20
N ALA A 88 19.22 -33.76 -12.01
CA ALA A 88 19.37 -35.18 -12.25
C ALA A 88 19.62 -35.47 -13.73
N ASP A 89 18.87 -34.84 -14.64
CA ASP A 89 19.08 -34.95 -16.08
C ASP A 89 20.48 -34.46 -16.47
N GLU A 90 20.90 -33.33 -15.93
CA GLU A 90 22.26 -32.78 -16.17
C GLU A 90 23.37 -33.69 -15.62
N ALA A 91 23.10 -34.34 -14.50
CA ALA A 91 24.02 -35.31 -13.89
C ALA A 91 24.00 -36.70 -14.54
N GLY A 92 23.08 -36.94 -15.49
CA GLY A 92 22.89 -38.24 -16.14
C GLY A 92 22.27 -39.30 -15.24
N PHE A 93 21.50 -38.89 -14.22
CA PHE A 93 20.74 -39.79 -13.37
C PHE A 93 19.35 -40.02 -13.92
N GLN A 94 18.96 -41.28 -14.11
CA GLN A 94 17.56 -41.64 -14.24
C GLN A 94 16.92 -41.56 -12.85
N LEU A 95 16.16 -40.48 -12.57
CA LEU A 95 15.33 -40.43 -11.37
C LEU A 95 14.35 -41.62 -11.42
N ARG A 96 14.30 -42.41 -10.34
CA ARG A 96 13.31 -43.47 -10.21
C ARG A 96 11.94 -42.83 -10.43
N THR A 97 11.21 -43.42 -11.39
CA THR A 97 9.85 -43.10 -11.78
C THR A 97 8.97 -42.65 -10.61
N PHE A 98 8.26 -41.56 -10.81
CA PHE A 98 7.12 -41.17 -9.97
C PHE A 98 6.28 -42.38 -9.62
N SER A 99 5.75 -42.45 -8.41
CA SER A 99 4.68 -43.41 -8.17
C SER A 99 3.56 -43.13 -9.19
N PRO A 100 2.85 -44.16 -9.68
CA PRO A 100 1.78 -43.97 -10.66
C PRO A 100 0.79 -42.86 -10.26
N ALA A 101 0.52 -42.70 -8.96
CA ALA A 101 -0.36 -41.66 -8.42
C ALA A 101 0.25 -40.23 -8.51
N GLU A 102 1.57 -40.08 -8.40
CA GLU A 102 2.25 -38.80 -8.52
C GLU A 102 2.38 -38.39 -9.99
N GLU A 103 2.63 -39.35 -10.86
CA GLU A 103 2.66 -39.16 -12.32
C GLU A 103 1.27 -38.74 -12.84
N GLU A 104 0.21 -39.39 -12.35
CA GLU A 104 -1.17 -39.03 -12.65
C GLU A 104 -1.48 -37.60 -12.19
N LYS A 105 -1.08 -37.22 -10.98
CA LYS A 105 -1.27 -35.86 -10.44
C LYS A 105 -0.50 -34.83 -11.24
N PHE A 106 0.73 -35.11 -11.64
CA PHE A 106 1.55 -34.22 -12.47
C PHE A 106 0.92 -34.03 -13.86
N ASN A 107 0.55 -35.14 -14.52
CA ASN A 107 -0.11 -35.13 -15.83
C ASN A 107 -1.45 -34.40 -15.78
N LYS A 108 -2.22 -34.57 -14.70
CA LYS A 108 -3.48 -33.88 -14.48
C LYS A 108 -3.25 -32.37 -14.30
N SER A 109 -2.25 -31.96 -13.53
CA SER A 109 -1.88 -30.54 -13.38
C SER A 109 -1.44 -29.92 -14.70
N LYS A 110 -0.65 -30.62 -15.51
CA LYS A 110 -0.23 -30.16 -16.85
C LYS A 110 -1.43 -29.92 -17.77
N LYS A 111 -2.38 -30.86 -17.81
CA LYS A 111 -3.62 -30.70 -18.60
C LYS A 111 -4.47 -29.51 -18.12
N LEU A 112 -4.47 -29.22 -16.80
CA LEU A 112 -5.17 -28.04 -16.26
C LEU A 112 -4.54 -26.74 -16.74
N TYR A 113 -3.21 -26.59 -16.72
CA TYR A 113 -2.53 -25.41 -17.25
C TYR A 113 -2.76 -25.23 -18.76
N GLU A 114 -2.71 -26.32 -19.53
CA GLU A 114 -3.00 -26.31 -20.97
C GLU A 114 -4.44 -25.83 -21.25
N ALA A 115 -5.42 -26.36 -20.54
CA ALA A 115 -6.82 -25.96 -20.68
C ALA A 115 -7.04 -24.46 -20.30
N LEU A 116 -6.38 -23.99 -19.26
CA LEU A 116 -6.46 -22.57 -18.85
C LEU A 116 -5.78 -21.64 -19.87
N GLU A 117 -4.65 -22.03 -20.44
CA GLU A 117 -3.97 -21.23 -21.48
C GLU A 117 -4.79 -21.20 -22.79
N ILE A 118 -5.42 -22.31 -23.20
CA ILE A 118 -6.35 -22.36 -24.34
C ILE A 118 -7.56 -21.45 -24.05
N SER A 119 -8.12 -21.50 -22.82
CA SER A 119 -9.23 -20.64 -22.42
C SER A 119 -8.85 -19.14 -22.48
N LYS A 120 -7.63 -18.79 -22.01
CA LYS A 120 -7.10 -17.42 -22.10
C LYS A 120 -7.02 -16.95 -23.54
N SER A 121 -6.46 -17.78 -24.42
CA SER A 121 -6.33 -17.45 -25.85
C SER A 121 -7.70 -17.26 -26.50
N PHE A 122 -8.68 -18.09 -26.15
CA PHE A 122 -10.07 -17.92 -26.60
C PHE A 122 -10.65 -16.57 -26.13
N PHE A 123 -10.60 -16.26 -24.84
CA PHE A 123 -11.15 -15.02 -24.31
C PHE A 123 -10.47 -13.78 -24.91
N SER A 124 -9.15 -13.81 -25.08
CA SER A 124 -8.39 -12.71 -25.69
C SER A 124 -8.75 -12.50 -27.16
N SER A 125 -9.07 -13.57 -27.92
CA SER A 125 -9.53 -13.43 -29.30
C SER A 125 -10.93 -12.81 -29.38
N GLN A 126 -11.82 -13.18 -28.46
CA GLN A 126 -13.21 -12.74 -28.47
C GLN A 126 -13.39 -11.22 -28.23
N ILE A 127 -12.44 -10.56 -27.58
CA ILE A 127 -12.57 -9.12 -27.31
C ILE A 127 -12.37 -8.26 -28.57
N PHE A 128 -11.61 -8.78 -29.55
CA PHE A 128 -11.29 -8.12 -30.81
C PHE A 128 -12.08 -8.68 -32.02
N ASP A 129 -12.91 -9.69 -31.79
CA ASP A 129 -13.65 -10.40 -32.85
C ASP A 129 -14.64 -9.48 -33.62
N ASN A 130 -14.97 -8.33 -33.03
CA ASN A 130 -15.78 -7.31 -33.67
C ASN A 130 -15.39 -5.93 -33.13
N ASP A 131 -14.99 -5.00 -34.02
CA ASP A 131 -14.60 -3.62 -33.67
C ASP A 131 -15.67 -2.85 -32.87
N ASN A 132 -16.92 -3.28 -32.94
CA ASN A 132 -18.06 -2.74 -32.20
C ASN A 132 -18.46 -3.56 -30.98
N SER A 133 -17.58 -4.45 -30.47
CA SER A 133 -17.95 -5.25 -29.31
C SER A 133 -18.27 -4.37 -28.09
N LEU A 134 -19.35 -4.70 -27.38
CA LEU A 134 -19.74 -4.00 -26.16
C LEU A 134 -18.61 -4.01 -25.12
N ALA A 135 -17.85 -5.10 -25.07
CA ALA A 135 -16.74 -5.27 -24.16
C ALA A 135 -15.59 -4.27 -24.45
N LEU A 136 -15.19 -4.15 -25.72
CA LEU A 136 -14.13 -3.22 -26.10
C LEU A 136 -14.56 -1.76 -25.91
N ARG A 137 -15.82 -1.42 -26.24
CA ARG A 137 -16.37 -0.08 -25.94
C ARG A 137 -16.40 0.22 -24.45
N TYR A 138 -16.80 -0.74 -23.63
CA TYR A 138 -16.79 -0.58 -22.18
C TYR A 138 -15.38 -0.26 -21.66
N LEU A 139 -14.35 -0.98 -22.13
CA LEU A 139 -12.97 -0.74 -21.72
C LEU A 139 -12.44 0.62 -22.22
N LYS A 140 -12.75 1.00 -23.47
CA LYS A 140 -12.42 2.33 -24.01
C LYS A 140 -13.06 3.46 -23.21
N ASN A 141 -14.34 3.32 -22.82
CA ASN A 141 -15.05 4.29 -21.97
C ASN A 141 -14.43 4.40 -20.56
N ARG A 142 -13.77 3.35 -20.10
CA ARG A 142 -12.96 3.33 -18.87
C ARG A 142 -11.53 3.92 -19.07
N GLY A 143 -11.21 4.39 -20.28
CA GLY A 143 -9.92 4.98 -20.61
C GLY A 143 -8.80 3.98 -20.87
N LEU A 144 -9.12 2.72 -21.14
CA LEU A 144 -8.13 1.68 -21.44
C LEU A 144 -7.86 1.63 -22.96
N SER A 145 -6.60 1.81 -23.35
CA SER A 145 -6.15 1.65 -24.73
C SER A 145 -6.07 0.16 -25.13
N ASN A 146 -6.06 -0.10 -26.44
CA ASN A 146 -5.86 -1.46 -26.95
C ASN A 146 -4.52 -2.06 -26.47
N ASP A 147 -3.48 -1.24 -26.32
CA ASP A 147 -2.16 -1.69 -25.83
C ASP A 147 -2.24 -2.19 -24.39
N ILE A 148 -3.00 -1.51 -23.53
CA ILE A 148 -3.24 -1.95 -22.16
C ILE A 148 -4.06 -3.24 -22.15
N VAL A 149 -5.12 -3.32 -22.97
CA VAL A 149 -5.96 -4.54 -23.09
C VAL A 149 -5.09 -5.74 -23.51
N ASN A 150 -4.24 -5.57 -24.52
CA ASN A 150 -3.31 -6.61 -24.97
C ASN A 150 -2.25 -6.95 -23.92
N SER A 151 -1.65 -5.93 -23.32
CA SER A 151 -0.57 -6.09 -22.34
C SER A 151 -1.03 -6.84 -21.07
N TYR A 152 -2.30 -6.69 -20.70
CA TYR A 152 -2.93 -7.40 -19.57
C TYR A 152 -3.71 -8.64 -20.03
N GLU A 153 -3.67 -8.97 -21.32
CA GLU A 153 -4.37 -10.12 -21.93
C GLU A 153 -5.86 -10.16 -21.56
N ILE A 154 -6.47 -8.97 -21.44
CA ILE A 154 -7.89 -8.84 -21.09
C ILE A 154 -8.70 -9.44 -22.23
N GLY A 155 -9.65 -10.30 -21.89
CA GLY A 155 -10.51 -10.98 -22.83
C GLY A 155 -11.98 -10.72 -22.59
N TYR A 156 -12.82 -11.40 -23.37
CA TYR A 156 -14.26 -11.39 -23.24
C TYR A 156 -14.83 -12.81 -23.26
N ALA A 157 -15.67 -13.13 -22.31
CA ALA A 157 -16.46 -14.35 -22.30
C ALA A 157 -17.83 -14.06 -22.94
N PRO A 158 -18.11 -14.56 -24.15
CA PRO A 158 -19.39 -14.33 -24.82
C PRO A 158 -20.55 -15.03 -24.11
N LYS A 159 -21.77 -14.70 -24.51
CA LYS A 159 -22.98 -15.40 -24.03
C LYS A 159 -23.04 -16.83 -24.57
N GLY A 160 -23.64 -17.72 -23.80
CA GLY A 160 -23.82 -19.15 -24.13
C GLY A 160 -22.59 -19.99 -23.80
N ASN A 161 -22.52 -21.20 -24.40
CA ASN A 161 -21.49 -22.21 -24.14
C ASN A 161 -20.45 -22.22 -25.27
N LYS A 162 -19.85 -21.07 -25.57
CA LYS A 162 -18.88 -20.95 -26.66
C LYS A 162 -17.49 -21.44 -26.26
N LEU A 163 -17.09 -21.24 -25.00
CA LEU A 163 -15.83 -21.73 -24.48
C LEU A 163 -15.80 -23.27 -24.42
N GLU A 164 -16.85 -23.89 -23.89
CA GLU A 164 -16.98 -25.34 -23.84
C GLU A 164 -16.75 -25.97 -25.21
N LYS A 165 -17.46 -25.47 -26.24
CA LYS A 165 -17.33 -25.97 -27.61
C LYS A 165 -15.89 -25.79 -28.14
N TYR A 166 -15.28 -24.65 -27.85
CA TYR A 166 -13.89 -24.39 -28.25
C TYR A 166 -12.90 -25.31 -27.56
N LEU A 167 -13.07 -25.57 -26.27
CA LEU A 167 -12.22 -26.49 -25.52
C LEU A 167 -12.36 -27.94 -26.00
N ILE A 168 -13.57 -28.38 -26.35
CA ILE A 168 -13.82 -29.71 -26.94
C ILE A 168 -13.07 -29.83 -28.27
N SER A 169 -13.17 -28.83 -29.16
CA SER A 169 -12.46 -28.85 -30.45
C SER A 169 -10.93 -28.86 -30.32
N ASN A 170 -10.40 -28.43 -29.16
CA ASN A 170 -8.98 -28.51 -28.80
C ASN A 170 -8.63 -29.76 -27.95
N GLY A 171 -9.53 -30.76 -27.88
CA GLY A 171 -9.28 -32.04 -27.23
C GLY A 171 -9.30 -32.03 -25.70
N VAL A 172 -9.86 -30.97 -25.08
CA VAL A 172 -9.99 -30.88 -23.62
C VAL A 172 -11.23 -31.63 -23.17
N SER A 173 -11.11 -32.53 -22.22
CA SER A 173 -12.25 -33.29 -21.66
C SER A 173 -13.08 -32.44 -20.70
N HIS A 174 -14.37 -32.75 -20.54
CA HIS A 174 -15.26 -32.10 -19.59
C HIS A 174 -14.77 -32.21 -18.14
N GLU A 175 -14.11 -33.34 -17.78
CA GLU A 175 -13.51 -33.50 -16.46
C GLU A 175 -12.44 -32.41 -16.21
N ILE A 176 -11.55 -32.19 -17.16
CA ILE A 176 -10.49 -31.17 -17.07
C ILE A 176 -11.09 -29.77 -17.06
N MET A 177 -12.10 -29.49 -17.90
CA MET A 177 -12.78 -28.19 -17.93
C MET A 177 -13.42 -27.85 -16.59
N THR A 178 -14.14 -28.82 -16.00
CA THR A 178 -14.80 -28.64 -14.70
C THR A 178 -13.77 -28.49 -13.57
N LEU A 179 -12.72 -29.31 -13.58
CA LEU A 179 -11.66 -29.25 -12.58
C LEU A 179 -10.84 -27.94 -12.69
N ALA A 180 -10.68 -27.39 -13.90
CA ALA A 180 -10.08 -26.08 -14.14
C ALA A 180 -11.04 -24.92 -13.80
N GLY A 181 -12.30 -25.21 -13.46
CA GLY A 181 -13.31 -24.19 -13.14
C GLY A 181 -13.78 -23.40 -14.35
N MET A 182 -13.67 -23.93 -15.56
CA MET A 182 -14.12 -23.27 -16.79
C MET A 182 -15.58 -23.58 -17.10
N THR A 183 -16.03 -24.75 -16.77
CA THR A 183 -17.43 -25.18 -16.93
C THR A 183 -18.05 -25.61 -15.60
N ILE A 184 -19.37 -25.57 -15.56
CA ILE A 184 -20.18 -26.03 -14.43
C ILE A 184 -21.09 -27.15 -14.96
N LYS A 185 -21.17 -28.26 -14.23
CA LYS A 185 -22.10 -29.35 -14.54
C LYS A 185 -23.49 -28.98 -14.03
N ASP A 186 -24.51 -29.12 -14.88
CA ASP A 186 -25.90 -28.91 -14.50
C ASP A 186 -26.38 -30.13 -13.70
N GLU A 187 -26.70 -29.93 -12.43
CA GLU A 187 -27.15 -31.01 -11.55
C GLU A 187 -28.51 -31.62 -11.97
N ASN A 188 -29.31 -30.86 -12.71
CA ASN A 188 -30.66 -31.26 -13.12
C ASN A 188 -30.69 -31.97 -14.48
N LYS A 189 -29.59 -31.96 -15.24
CA LYS A 189 -29.52 -32.58 -16.57
C LYS A 189 -28.26 -33.41 -16.70
N LYS A 190 -28.45 -34.68 -16.98
CA LYS A 190 -27.34 -35.61 -17.19
C LYS A 190 -26.51 -35.16 -18.40
N ASP A 191 -25.20 -35.03 -18.21
CA ASP A 191 -24.22 -34.61 -19.23
C ASP A 191 -24.43 -33.21 -19.87
N ASN A 192 -25.09 -32.30 -19.14
CA ASN A 192 -25.20 -30.92 -19.56
C ASN A 192 -24.19 -30.06 -18.79
N PHE A 193 -23.31 -29.39 -19.52
CA PHE A 193 -22.31 -28.47 -18.99
C PHE A 193 -22.57 -27.08 -19.55
N TYR A 194 -22.17 -26.04 -18.82
CA TYR A 194 -22.24 -24.68 -19.29
C TYR A 194 -21.02 -23.86 -18.84
N ASP A 195 -20.68 -22.87 -19.65
CA ASP A 195 -19.55 -22.00 -19.37
C ASP A 195 -19.73 -21.27 -18.04
N ARG A 196 -18.70 -21.28 -17.18
CA ARG A 196 -18.72 -20.55 -15.93
C ARG A 196 -18.78 -19.05 -16.15
N PHE A 197 -17.96 -18.54 -17.08
CA PHE A 197 -17.92 -17.15 -17.42
C PHE A 197 -18.76 -16.88 -18.67
N ARG A 198 -19.72 -15.98 -18.56
CA ARG A 198 -20.66 -15.59 -19.62
C ARG A 198 -20.94 -14.11 -19.54
N ASN A 199 -20.91 -13.41 -20.68
CA ASN A 199 -21.16 -11.97 -20.78
C ASN A 199 -20.29 -11.15 -19.83
N ARG A 200 -18.98 -11.45 -19.77
CA ARG A 200 -18.06 -10.84 -18.83
C ARG A 200 -16.75 -10.47 -19.48
N ILE A 201 -16.17 -9.35 -19.06
CA ILE A 201 -14.77 -9.04 -19.28
C ILE A 201 -13.93 -9.96 -18.42
N ILE A 202 -12.89 -10.56 -19.00
CA ILE A 202 -12.07 -11.58 -18.38
C ILE A 202 -10.65 -11.04 -18.13
N PHE A 203 -10.17 -11.25 -16.91
CA PHE A 203 -8.83 -10.94 -16.44
C PHE A 203 -8.12 -12.25 -16.12
N PRO A 204 -7.07 -12.64 -16.87
CA PRO A 204 -6.32 -13.85 -16.57
C PRO A 204 -5.52 -13.66 -15.29
N ILE A 205 -5.58 -14.64 -14.40
CA ILE A 205 -4.84 -14.66 -13.14
C ILE A 205 -3.65 -15.60 -13.32
N ARG A 206 -2.46 -15.12 -12.97
CA ARG A 206 -1.20 -15.84 -13.15
C ARG A 206 -0.55 -16.16 -11.80
N ASP A 207 0.10 -17.31 -11.73
CA ASP A 207 0.95 -17.67 -10.61
C ASP A 207 2.32 -16.96 -10.66
N ILE A 208 3.16 -17.17 -9.66
CA ILE A 208 4.51 -16.57 -9.59
C ILE A 208 5.44 -16.99 -10.74
N ARG A 209 5.10 -18.06 -11.47
CA ARG A 209 5.80 -18.56 -12.67
C ARG A 209 5.18 -18.03 -13.97
N ASN A 210 4.27 -17.07 -13.86
CA ASN A 210 3.57 -16.47 -14.99
C ASN A 210 2.64 -17.42 -15.77
N ARG A 211 2.24 -18.58 -15.20
CA ARG A 211 1.27 -19.50 -15.82
C ARG A 211 -0.15 -19.06 -15.47
N VAL A 212 -1.07 -19.18 -16.40
CA VAL A 212 -2.49 -18.92 -16.13
C VAL A 212 -3.04 -20.00 -15.20
N VAL A 213 -3.61 -19.58 -14.08
CA VAL A 213 -4.14 -20.47 -13.05
C VAL A 213 -5.63 -20.30 -12.82
N GLY A 214 -6.22 -19.22 -13.32
CA GLY A 214 -7.64 -18.92 -13.19
C GLY A 214 -7.99 -17.59 -13.85
N PHE A 215 -9.21 -17.15 -13.63
CA PHE A 215 -9.74 -15.91 -14.22
C PHE A 215 -10.61 -15.15 -13.23
N GLY A 216 -10.58 -13.82 -13.36
CA GLY A 216 -11.58 -12.92 -12.82
C GLY A 216 -12.50 -12.45 -13.94
N GLY A 217 -13.81 -12.43 -13.72
CA GLY A 217 -14.80 -11.98 -14.68
C GLY A 217 -15.61 -10.81 -14.15
N ARG A 218 -15.69 -9.70 -14.89
CA ARG A 218 -16.52 -8.53 -14.56
C ARG A 218 -17.68 -8.39 -15.53
N VAL A 219 -18.89 -8.18 -15.03
CA VAL A 219 -20.06 -7.91 -15.89
C VAL A 219 -19.91 -6.57 -16.61
N ILE A 220 -20.46 -6.50 -17.81
CA ILE A 220 -20.54 -5.26 -18.58
C ILE A 220 -21.78 -4.46 -18.16
N ASN A 221 -22.92 -5.13 -17.99
CA ASN A 221 -24.17 -4.51 -17.56
C ASN A 221 -24.27 -4.53 -16.03
N THR A 222 -24.74 -3.43 -15.45
CA THR A 222 -24.88 -3.27 -14.00
C THR A 222 -25.97 -4.17 -13.39
N GLU A 223 -26.91 -4.65 -14.20
CA GLU A 223 -28.01 -5.52 -13.79
C GLU A 223 -27.58 -6.98 -13.58
N ASP A 224 -26.50 -7.41 -14.24
CA ASP A 224 -25.98 -8.78 -14.12
C ASP A 224 -25.27 -8.98 -12.76
N GLN A 225 -25.62 -10.04 -12.05
CA GLN A 225 -25.00 -10.39 -10.75
C GLN A 225 -24.25 -11.74 -10.82
N PRO A 226 -23.22 -11.92 -10.04
CA PRO A 226 -22.49 -10.93 -9.23
C PRO A 226 -21.63 -10.02 -10.12
N LYS A 227 -21.39 -8.78 -9.68
CA LYS A 227 -20.55 -7.78 -10.40
C LYS A 227 -19.16 -8.34 -10.77
N TYR A 228 -18.52 -9.07 -9.86
CA TYR A 228 -17.29 -9.81 -10.07
C TYR A 228 -17.49 -11.29 -9.79
N LEU A 229 -16.94 -12.13 -10.65
CA LEU A 229 -16.92 -13.59 -10.50
C LEU A 229 -15.48 -14.09 -10.69
N ASN A 230 -14.96 -14.84 -9.75
CA ASN A 230 -13.65 -15.46 -9.85
C ASN A 230 -13.76 -16.95 -10.13
N SER A 231 -12.69 -17.55 -10.68
CA SER A 231 -12.52 -19.00 -10.70
C SER A 231 -12.73 -19.58 -9.30
N PRO A 232 -13.29 -20.78 -9.16
CA PRO A 232 -13.35 -21.47 -7.88
C PRO A 232 -11.95 -21.88 -7.42
N GLU A 233 -11.81 -22.32 -6.18
CA GLU A 233 -10.59 -23.04 -5.76
C GLU A 233 -10.41 -24.29 -6.62
N THR A 234 -9.21 -24.48 -7.14
CA THR A 234 -8.84 -25.62 -7.99
C THR A 234 -7.50 -26.19 -7.56
N PRO A 235 -7.06 -27.36 -8.07
CA PRO A 235 -5.74 -27.90 -7.75
C PRO A 235 -4.57 -26.99 -8.12
N VAL A 236 -4.78 -26.00 -9.00
CA VAL A 236 -3.75 -25.05 -9.47
C VAL A 236 -4.04 -23.61 -9.07
N PHE A 237 -5.16 -23.32 -8.43
CA PHE A 237 -5.61 -21.96 -8.10
C PHE A 237 -6.09 -21.85 -6.64
N HIS A 238 -5.34 -21.08 -5.84
CA HIS A 238 -5.67 -20.75 -4.44
C HIS A 238 -5.68 -19.24 -4.26
N LYS A 239 -6.86 -18.64 -4.15
CA LYS A 239 -7.06 -17.18 -4.09
C LYS A 239 -6.24 -16.52 -3.00
N GLY A 240 -6.18 -17.12 -1.82
CA GLY A 240 -5.47 -16.60 -0.67
C GLY A 240 -3.94 -16.59 -0.80
N GLY A 241 -3.38 -17.25 -1.81
CA GLY A 241 -1.94 -17.33 -2.05
C GLY A 241 -1.43 -16.47 -3.21
N LEU A 242 -2.32 -15.81 -3.94
CA LEU A 242 -1.98 -15.10 -5.18
C LEU A 242 -2.42 -13.64 -5.13
N LEU A 243 -1.71 -12.81 -5.87
CA LEU A 243 -2.05 -11.41 -6.14
C LEU A 243 -2.11 -11.17 -7.65
N TYR A 244 -3.17 -10.53 -8.12
CA TYR A 244 -3.28 -10.12 -9.52
C TYR A 244 -2.13 -9.21 -9.92
N ASN A 245 -1.57 -9.39 -11.11
CA ASN A 245 -0.46 -8.65 -11.69
C ASN A 245 0.91 -8.89 -11.00
N PHE A 246 1.00 -9.67 -9.93
CA PHE A 246 2.25 -9.82 -9.17
C PHE A 246 3.37 -10.48 -9.99
N SER A 247 3.07 -11.54 -10.75
CA SER A 247 4.06 -12.23 -11.60
C SER A 247 4.66 -11.31 -12.67
N LYS A 248 3.85 -10.40 -13.22
CA LYS A 248 4.26 -9.47 -14.28
C LYS A 248 5.19 -8.37 -13.77
N ILE A 249 4.91 -7.84 -12.58
CA ILE A 249 5.68 -6.72 -12.02
C ILE A 249 6.92 -7.17 -11.27
N ARG A 250 6.88 -8.36 -10.65
CA ARG A 250 7.95 -8.89 -9.79
C ARG A 250 9.36 -8.80 -10.40
N PRO A 251 9.62 -9.15 -11.67
CA PRO A 251 10.97 -9.07 -12.24
C PRO A 251 11.53 -7.65 -12.32
N ASN A 252 10.66 -6.64 -12.26
CA ASN A 252 11.00 -5.23 -12.45
C ASN A 252 10.97 -4.41 -11.15
N ILE A 253 10.51 -5.01 -10.04
CA ILE A 253 10.46 -4.32 -8.74
C ILE A 253 11.88 -4.13 -8.21
N LYS A 254 12.23 -2.89 -7.87
CA LYS A 254 13.44 -2.53 -7.12
C LYS A 254 13.07 -2.31 -5.67
N ASN A 255 14.02 -2.53 -4.74
CA ASN A 255 13.81 -2.42 -3.30
C ASN A 255 13.18 -1.09 -2.81
N ASN A 256 13.30 -0.02 -3.60
CA ASN A 256 12.73 1.30 -3.29
C ASN A 256 11.48 1.65 -4.11
N ASP A 257 10.97 0.74 -4.93
CA ASP A 257 9.77 1.00 -5.72
C ASP A 257 8.53 0.95 -4.81
N ASN A 258 7.61 1.90 -5.02
CA ASN A 258 6.33 1.90 -4.32
C ASN A 258 5.44 0.80 -4.91
N LEU A 259 5.34 -0.33 -4.24
CA LEU A 259 4.40 -1.40 -4.57
C LEU A 259 3.04 -1.06 -3.96
N ILE A 260 2.03 -0.88 -4.80
CA ILE A 260 0.70 -0.44 -4.40
C ILE A 260 -0.26 -1.63 -4.43
N VAL A 261 -1.02 -1.82 -3.35
CA VAL A 261 -2.06 -2.84 -3.23
C VAL A 261 -3.41 -2.14 -3.30
N VAL A 262 -4.18 -2.43 -4.34
CA VAL A 262 -5.53 -1.92 -4.57
C VAL A 262 -6.58 -3.01 -4.41
N GLU A 263 -7.89 -2.70 -4.51
CA GLU A 263 -8.94 -3.69 -4.24
C GLU A 263 -9.16 -4.69 -5.38
N GLY A 264 -9.10 -4.24 -6.64
CA GLY A 264 -9.55 -5.07 -7.75
C GLY A 264 -8.71 -5.00 -9.01
N TYR A 265 -9.07 -5.86 -9.97
CA TYR A 265 -8.39 -5.97 -11.26
C TYR A 265 -8.44 -4.67 -12.07
N MET A 266 -9.60 -4.00 -12.05
CA MET A 266 -9.80 -2.76 -12.80
C MET A 266 -8.91 -1.65 -12.29
N ASP A 267 -8.75 -1.54 -10.97
CA ASP A 267 -7.90 -0.51 -10.36
C ASP A 267 -6.45 -0.70 -10.78
N VAL A 268 -5.96 -1.97 -10.77
CA VAL A 268 -4.61 -2.31 -11.27
C VAL A 268 -4.43 -1.87 -12.71
N VAL A 269 -5.38 -2.22 -13.59
CA VAL A 269 -5.28 -1.93 -15.03
C VAL A 269 -5.46 -0.43 -15.30
N SER A 270 -6.35 0.25 -14.57
CA SER A 270 -6.54 1.70 -14.66
C SER A 270 -5.30 2.46 -14.21
N LEU A 271 -4.68 2.08 -13.09
CA LEU A 271 -3.41 2.67 -12.65
C LEU A 271 -2.30 2.48 -13.69
N ALA A 272 -2.20 1.28 -14.25
CA ALA A 272 -1.23 1.00 -15.31
C ALA A 272 -1.46 1.83 -16.57
N SER A 273 -2.71 2.12 -16.96
CA SER A 273 -3.04 3.01 -18.08
C SER A 273 -2.57 4.45 -17.87
N LYS A 274 -2.31 4.83 -16.62
CA LYS A 274 -1.79 6.14 -16.22
C LYS A 274 -0.27 6.12 -15.93
N GLY A 275 0.42 5.01 -16.23
CA GLY A 275 1.87 4.86 -16.02
C GLY A 275 2.26 4.33 -14.64
N LEU A 276 1.31 3.97 -13.77
CA LEU A 276 1.58 3.35 -12.48
C LEU A 276 1.49 1.82 -12.60
N HIS A 277 2.57 1.19 -13.05
CA HIS A 277 2.60 -0.24 -13.34
C HIS A 277 2.78 -1.13 -12.11
N ASN A 278 3.26 -0.59 -10.97
CA ASN A 278 3.58 -1.33 -9.75
C ASN A 278 2.35 -1.51 -8.83
N ALA A 279 1.19 -1.81 -9.40
CA ALA A 279 -0.03 -2.09 -8.66
C ALA A 279 -0.39 -3.57 -8.72
N VAL A 280 -0.89 -4.11 -7.59
CA VAL A 280 -1.41 -5.48 -7.45
C VAL A 280 -2.74 -5.47 -6.70
N ALA A 281 -3.51 -6.55 -6.82
CA ALA A 281 -4.77 -6.68 -6.09
C ALA A 281 -4.98 -8.09 -5.54
N PRO A 282 -5.62 -8.25 -4.37
CA PRO A 282 -6.18 -9.52 -3.92
C PRO A 282 -7.28 -10.01 -4.87
N LEU A 283 -7.62 -11.28 -4.78
CA LEU A 283 -8.55 -11.95 -5.72
C LEU A 283 -9.98 -12.03 -5.18
N GLY A 284 -10.59 -10.88 -4.86
CA GLY A 284 -11.95 -10.80 -4.31
C GLY A 284 -12.05 -11.31 -2.87
N THR A 285 -10.97 -11.24 -2.13
CA THR A 285 -10.88 -11.54 -0.69
C THR A 285 -10.10 -10.44 0.00
N ALA A 286 -10.24 -10.32 1.33
CA ALA A 286 -9.33 -9.48 2.10
C ALA A 286 -7.88 -9.95 1.91
N LEU A 287 -6.93 -9.02 2.07
CA LEU A 287 -5.50 -9.34 2.04
C LEU A 287 -5.19 -10.44 3.08
N THR A 288 -4.47 -11.48 2.67
CA THR A 288 -4.13 -12.61 3.54
C THR A 288 -2.69 -12.51 4.07
N GLU A 289 -2.38 -13.31 5.11
CA GLU A 289 -1.01 -13.43 5.65
C GLU A 289 -0.02 -13.92 4.58
N THR A 290 -0.42 -14.88 3.74
CA THR A 290 0.40 -15.38 2.63
C THR A 290 0.69 -14.29 1.61
N GLN A 291 -0.33 -13.54 1.21
CA GLN A 291 -0.18 -12.42 0.26
C GLN A 291 0.70 -11.31 0.83
N LEU A 292 0.54 -10.96 2.11
CA LEU A 292 1.39 -9.97 2.77
C LEU A 292 2.87 -10.43 2.82
N ASN A 293 3.11 -11.70 3.13
CA ASN A 293 4.45 -12.25 3.10
C ASN A 293 5.06 -12.27 1.68
N LEU A 294 4.25 -12.44 0.62
CA LEU A 294 4.70 -12.29 -0.76
C LEU A 294 5.14 -10.84 -1.06
N LEU A 295 4.34 -9.86 -0.66
CA LEU A 295 4.66 -8.44 -0.82
C LEU A 295 5.97 -8.08 -0.11
N TRP A 296 6.15 -8.55 1.13
CA TRP A 296 7.35 -8.28 1.93
C TRP A 296 8.62 -8.98 1.44
N LYS A 297 8.52 -9.94 0.52
CA LYS A 297 9.70 -10.46 -0.19
C LYS A 297 10.27 -9.45 -1.19
N GLU A 298 9.42 -8.62 -1.77
CA GLU A 298 9.80 -7.69 -2.84
C GLU A 298 10.03 -6.25 -2.34
N THR A 299 9.34 -5.82 -1.26
CA THR A 299 9.51 -4.48 -0.66
C THR A 299 9.33 -4.53 0.85
N ASP A 300 9.96 -3.58 1.57
CA ASP A 300 9.83 -3.50 3.03
C ASP A 300 8.55 -2.79 3.49
N SER A 301 7.98 -1.94 2.65
CA SER A 301 6.85 -1.09 3.01
C SER A 301 5.85 -0.93 1.87
N PRO A 302 5.12 -2.00 1.47
CA PRO A 302 4.08 -1.89 0.46
C PRO A 302 2.99 -0.90 0.91
N ILE A 303 2.33 -0.27 -0.06
CA ILE A 303 1.32 0.75 0.15
C ILE A 303 -0.06 0.17 -0.11
N ILE A 304 -0.92 0.20 0.88
CA ILE A 304 -2.34 -0.16 0.75
C ILE A 304 -3.11 1.07 0.27
N CYS A 305 -3.82 0.95 -0.84
CA CYS A 305 -4.66 1.98 -1.42
C CYS A 305 -6.02 1.37 -1.79
N PHE A 306 -6.87 1.22 -0.79
CA PHE A 306 -8.24 0.72 -0.96
C PHE A 306 -9.21 1.88 -1.19
N ASP A 307 -10.45 1.55 -1.58
CA ASP A 307 -11.47 2.54 -1.87
C ASP A 307 -11.77 3.44 -0.67
N GLY A 308 -12.12 4.70 -0.92
CA GLY A 308 -12.42 5.68 0.13
C GLY A 308 -13.77 5.45 0.84
N ASP A 309 -14.52 4.41 0.48
CA ASP A 309 -15.79 4.06 1.08
C ASP A 309 -15.64 3.34 2.44
N LYS A 310 -16.76 3.01 3.07
CA LYS A 310 -16.77 2.30 4.35
C LYS A 310 -16.17 0.90 4.25
N ALA A 311 -16.36 0.21 3.12
CA ALA A 311 -15.86 -1.16 2.92
C ALA A 311 -14.33 -1.16 2.77
N GLY A 312 -13.76 -0.23 1.97
CA GLY A 312 -12.32 -0.08 1.80
C GLY A 312 -11.61 0.35 3.09
N LYS A 313 -12.22 1.25 3.89
CA LYS A 313 -11.71 1.60 5.23
C LYS A 313 -11.65 0.36 6.14
N GLN A 314 -12.70 -0.46 6.16
CA GLN A 314 -12.72 -1.71 6.93
C GLN A 314 -11.71 -2.74 6.40
N ALA A 315 -11.49 -2.79 5.09
CA ALA A 315 -10.46 -3.65 4.49
C ALA A 315 -9.05 -3.19 4.92
N SER A 316 -8.79 -1.88 4.96
CA SER A 316 -7.54 -1.29 5.46
C SER A 316 -7.29 -1.64 6.93
N PHE A 317 -8.31 -1.58 7.79
CA PHE A 317 -8.20 -1.99 9.20
C PHE A 317 -7.89 -3.48 9.34
N ARG A 318 -8.55 -4.35 8.57
CA ARG A 318 -8.22 -5.79 8.56
C ARG A 318 -6.80 -6.05 8.09
N ALA A 319 -6.34 -5.38 7.04
CA ALA A 319 -4.97 -5.48 6.56
C ALA A 319 -3.96 -5.03 7.63
N SER A 320 -4.26 -3.97 8.38
CA SER A 320 -3.42 -3.50 9.48
C SER A 320 -3.30 -4.53 10.62
N GLU A 321 -4.38 -5.22 10.97
CA GLU A 321 -4.36 -6.27 12.00
C GLU A 321 -3.56 -7.50 11.59
N ILE A 322 -3.67 -7.90 10.32
CA ILE A 322 -2.86 -8.99 9.76
C ILE A 322 -1.38 -8.61 9.81
N ALA A 323 -1.06 -7.37 9.42
CA ALA A 323 0.30 -6.88 9.46
C ALA A 323 0.88 -6.90 10.88
N LEU A 324 0.11 -6.47 11.91
CA LEU A 324 0.57 -6.48 13.31
C LEU A 324 1.06 -7.86 13.77
N LYS A 325 0.37 -8.93 13.39
CA LYS A 325 0.73 -10.31 13.76
C LYS A 325 2.05 -10.75 13.14
N LEU A 326 2.35 -10.24 11.95
CA LEU A 326 3.45 -10.70 11.09
C LEU A 326 4.64 -9.74 11.07
N LEU A 327 4.57 -8.59 11.79
CA LEU A 327 5.63 -7.58 11.80
C LEU A 327 7.00 -8.19 12.13
N LYS A 328 7.98 -7.79 11.33
CA LYS A 328 9.41 -8.08 11.51
C LYS A 328 10.20 -6.77 11.45
N PRO A 329 11.42 -6.71 11.98
CA PRO A 329 12.27 -5.55 11.80
C PRO A 329 12.36 -5.13 10.33
N ASN A 330 12.22 -3.83 10.07
CA ASN A 330 12.19 -3.18 8.76
C ASN A 330 10.96 -3.50 7.88
N LYS A 331 10.04 -4.39 8.27
CA LYS A 331 8.82 -4.67 7.51
C LYS A 331 7.64 -3.91 8.11
N THR A 332 6.90 -3.19 7.26
CA THR A 332 5.71 -2.42 7.65
C THR A 332 4.70 -2.35 6.51
N LEU A 333 3.59 -1.66 6.73
CA LEU A 333 2.65 -1.21 5.71
C LEU A 333 2.52 0.31 5.76
N ARG A 334 2.29 0.91 4.60
CA ARG A 334 1.83 2.29 4.49
C ARG A 334 0.44 2.32 3.86
N PHE A 335 -0.32 3.38 4.09
CA PHE A 335 -1.72 3.46 3.67
C PHE A 335 -1.99 4.79 2.99
N ILE A 336 -2.73 4.73 1.89
CA ILE A 336 -3.32 5.90 1.24
C ILE A 336 -4.80 5.93 1.63
N ASN A 337 -5.22 7.00 2.29
CA ASN A 337 -6.62 7.25 2.62
C ASN A 337 -7.21 8.14 1.52
N LEU A 338 -7.93 7.54 0.59
CA LEU A 338 -8.64 8.29 -0.44
C LEU A 338 -9.84 9.06 0.16
N PRO A 339 -10.24 10.19 -0.43
CA PRO A 339 -11.46 10.88 -0.06
C PRO A 339 -12.69 9.98 -0.18
N ASP A 340 -13.75 10.31 0.58
CA ASP A 340 -14.96 9.48 0.66
C ASP A 340 -15.55 9.18 -0.72
N ASN A 341 -15.88 7.90 -0.94
CA ASN A 341 -16.48 7.33 -2.15
C ASN A 341 -15.67 7.44 -3.46
N LEU A 342 -14.36 7.69 -3.39
CA LEU A 342 -13.49 7.63 -4.56
C LEU A 342 -12.66 6.35 -4.55
N ASP A 343 -12.58 5.69 -5.71
CA ASP A 343 -11.57 4.68 -5.98
C ASP A 343 -10.29 5.31 -6.56
N PRO A 344 -9.16 4.59 -6.67
CA PRO A 344 -7.91 5.12 -7.21
C PRO A 344 -8.03 5.69 -8.64
N ASP A 345 -8.84 5.05 -9.51
CA ASP A 345 -9.08 5.48 -10.89
C ASP A 345 -9.85 6.81 -10.92
N ASP A 346 -10.94 6.89 -10.17
CA ASP A 346 -11.76 8.10 -10.07
C ASP A 346 -10.99 9.26 -9.44
N TYR A 347 -10.14 8.99 -8.43
CA TYR A 347 -9.29 10.02 -7.86
C TYR A 347 -8.32 10.60 -8.90
N ILE A 348 -7.63 9.75 -9.67
CA ILE A 348 -6.66 10.21 -10.69
C ILE A 348 -7.37 10.97 -11.81
N LYS A 349 -8.55 10.52 -12.24
CA LYS A 349 -9.35 11.25 -13.24
C LYS A 349 -9.74 12.66 -12.77
N ASN A 350 -10.13 12.79 -11.50
CA ASN A 350 -10.63 14.04 -10.95
C ASN A 350 -9.52 15.01 -10.52
N LYS A 351 -8.40 14.51 -10.00
CA LYS A 351 -7.34 15.29 -9.36
C LYS A 351 -5.96 15.20 -10.05
N GLY A 352 -5.83 14.29 -11.01
CA GLY A 352 -4.59 14.07 -11.77
C GLY A 352 -3.56 13.19 -11.07
N LEU A 353 -2.67 12.63 -11.89
CA LEU A 353 -1.61 11.72 -11.46
C LEU A 353 -0.60 12.37 -10.50
N GLU A 354 -0.26 13.63 -10.70
CA GLU A 354 0.69 14.34 -9.82
C GLU A 354 0.20 14.40 -8.37
N ASN A 355 -1.10 14.65 -8.18
CA ASN A 355 -1.68 14.65 -6.84
C ASN A 355 -1.71 13.25 -6.23
N PHE A 356 -1.99 12.23 -7.04
CA PHE A 356 -1.91 10.84 -6.56
C PHE A 356 -0.48 10.46 -6.15
N ASN A 357 0.53 10.92 -6.89
CA ASN A 357 1.94 10.72 -6.52
C ASN A 357 2.32 11.41 -5.19
N LYS A 358 1.69 12.54 -4.84
CA LYS A 358 1.85 13.17 -3.51
C LYS A 358 1.27 12.27 -2.41
N TYR A 359 0.11 11.62 -2.65
CA TYR A 359 -0.44 10.63 -1.71
C TYR A 359 0.47 9.42 -1.52
N ILE A 360 1.07 8.91 -2.61
CA ILE A 360 2.05 7.82 -2.53
C ILE A 360 3.24 8.20 -1.65
N LYS A 361 3.79 9.41 -1.82
CA LYS A 361 4.92 9.91 -1.01
C LYS A 361 4.54 10.08 0.45
N ASN A 362 3.33 10.58 0.72
CA ASN A 362 2.82 10.90 2.05
C ASN A 362 1.91 9.81 2.63
N ALA A 363 2.05 8.57 2.16
CA ALA A 363 1.24 7.46 2.66
C ALA A 363 1.41 7.27 4.18
N SER A 364 0.28 7.16 4.87
CA SER A 364 0.18 7.07 6.33
C SER A 364 0.85 5.81 6.87
N PRO A 365 1.58 5.87 7.98
CA PRO A 365 2.18 4.69 8.59
C PRO A 365 1.11 3.78 9.22
N LEU A 366 1.46 2.51 9.38
CA LEU A 366 0.61 1.50 10.01
C LEU A 366 0.06 1.94 11.38
N THR A 367 0.87 2.65 12.17
CA THR A 367 0.48 3.16 13.50
C THR A 367 -0.69 4.13 13.45
N ALA A 368 -0.79 4.98 12.41
CA ALA A 368 -1.91 5.90 12.24
C ALA A 368 -3.21 5.15 11.97
N ILE A 369 -3.19 4.14 11.10
CA ILE A 369 -4.38 3.34 10.77
C ILE A 369 -4.90 2.56 12.00
N ILE A 370 -3.98 2.04 12.82
CA ILE A 370 -4.35 1.35 14.05
C ILE A 370 -5.01 2.32 15.04
N TRP A 371 -4.44 3.52 15.19
CA TRP A 371 -4.99 4.57 16.00
C TRP A 371 -6.40 4.95 15.54
N ASP A 372 -6.59 5.21 14.25
CA ASP A 372 -7.87 5.58 13.66
C ASP A 372 -8.91 4.46 13.81
N SER A 373 -8.51 3.19 13.63
CA SER A 373 -9.39 2.04 13.87
C SER A 373 -9.89 2.01 15.33
N CYS A 374 -9.00 2.16 16.30
CA CYS A 374 -9.37 2.18 17.70
C CYS A 374 -10.24 3.40 18.05
N LEU A 375 -9.98 4.55 17.43
CA LEU A 375 -10.75 5.77 17.64
C LEU A 375 -12.18 5.64 17.13
N GLN A 376 -12.38 5.00 15.97
CA GLN A 376 -13.71 4.74 15.43
C GLN A 376 -14.53 3.74 16.26
N GLU A 377 -13.86 2.79 16.92
CA GLU A 377 -14.51 1.80 17.80
C GLU A 377 -14.85 2.33 19.19
N SER A 378 -14.36 3.53 19.56
CA SER A 378 -14.43 4.06 20.93
C SER A 378 -15.24 5.34 21.02
N ASN A 379 -16.02 5.49 22.09
CA ASN A 379 -16.60 6.78 22.48
C ASN A 379 -15.67 7.47 23.49
N ILE A 380 -14.80 8.37 23.01
CA ILE A 380 -13.79 9.04 23.84
C ILE A 380 -14.32 10.25 24.64
N GLU A 381 -15.63 10.50 24.65
CA GLU A 381 -16.23 11.63 25.38
C GLU A 381 -16.27 11.39 26.87
N THR A 382 -16.40 10.14 27.27
CA THR A 382 -16.46 9.76 28.69
C THR A 382 -15.13 9.20 29.21
N PRO A 383 -14.87 9.27 30.53
CA PRO A 383 -13.68 8.63 31.12
C PRO A 383 -13.60 7.12 30.81
N GLU A 384 -14.75 6.43 30.86
CA GLU A 384 -14.86 5.00 30.56
C GLU A 384 -14.52 4.72 29.08
N GLY A 385 -15.00 5.59 28.20
CA GLY A 385 -14.69 5.49 26.76
C GLY A 385 -13.21 5.73 26.45
N LYS A 386 -12.56 6.67 27.16
CA LYS A 386 -11.09 6.85 27.06
C LYS A 386 -10.34 5.61 27.53
N ALA A 387 -10.75 5.04 28.66
CA ALA A 387 -10.17 3.79 29.17
C ALA A 387 -10.41 2.61 28.17
N GLY A 388 -11.59 2.57 27.54
CA GLY A 388 -11.93 1.63 26.46
C GLY A 388 -10.97 1.75 25.27
N PHE A 389 -10.73 2.98 24.80
CA PHE A 389 -9.79 3.28 23.73
C PHE A 389 -8.35 2.81 24.04
N GLU A 390 -7.84 3.11 25.24
CA GLU A 390 -6.54 2.60 25.68
C GLU A 390 -6.49 1.07 25.72
N THR A 391 -7.57 0.44 26.15
CA THR A 391 -7.67 -1.03 26.21
C THR A 391 -7.65 -1.64 24.81
N LEU A 392 -8.33 -1.02 23.84
CA LEU A 392 -8.28 -1.42 22.43
C LEU A 392 -6.86 -1.30 21.87
N LEU A 393 -6.17 -0.18 22.09
CA LEU A 393 -4.78 -0.02 21.64
C LEU A 393 -3.87 -1.10 22.26
N ARG A 394 -4.01 -1.40 23.55
CA ARG A 394 -3.24 -2.47 24.21
C ARG A 394 -3.56 -3.84 23.60
N ARG A 395 -4.82 -4.12 23.23
CA ARG A 395 -5.21 -5.36 22.54
C ARG A 395 -4.55 -5.46 21.17
N LYS A 396 -4.52 -4.37 20.38
CA LYS A 396 -3.80 -4.33 19.09
C LYS A 396 -2.30 -4.54 19.26
N LEU A 397 -1.68 -3.90 20.27
CA LEU A 397 -0.27 -4.13 20.63
C LEU A 397 0.05 -5.59 20.95
N ASN A 398 -0.89 -6.28 21.58
CA ASN A 398 -0.71 -7.70 21.94
C ASN A 398 -0.70 -8.64 20.74
N LEU A 399 -1.16 -8.20 19.56
CA LEU A 399 -1.03 -8.95 18.33
C LEU A 399 0.42 -9.00 17.81
N ILE A 400 1.28 -8.06 18.24
CA ILE A 400 2.68 -8.01 17.80
C ILE A 400 3.47 -9.09 18.53
N SER A 401 4.00 -10.05 17.77
CA SER A 401 4.78 -11.18 18.30
C SER A 401 6.22 -10.78 18.66
N ASP A 402 6.85 -9.89 17.87
CA ASP A 402 8.21 -9.43 18.12
C ASP A 402 8.27 -8.47 19.32
N LYS A 403 9.06 -8.84 20.33
CA LYS A 403 9.16 -8.09 21.60
C LYS A 403 9.76 -6.69 21.41
N SER A 404 10.70 -6.52 20.49
CA SER A 404 11.36 -5.23 20.24
C SER A 404 10.39 -4.27 19.54
N ILE A 405 9.72 -4.73 18.48
CA ILE A 405 8.71 -3.96 17.75
C ILE A 405 7.57 -3.58 18.69
N LYS A 406 7.05 -4.54 19.46
CA LYS A 406 5.98 -4.31 20.45
C LYS A 406 6.36 -3.21 21.46
N LYS A 407 7.62 -3.21 21.95
CA LYS A 407 8.13 -2.18 22.85
C LYS A 407 8.10 -0.79 22.21
N HIS A 408 8.60 -0.66 20.94
CA HIS A 408 8.63 0.63 20.25
C HIS A 408 7.24 1.15 19.88
N TYR A 409 6.32 0.28 19.44
CA TYR A 409 4.92 0.64 19.24
C TYR A 409 4.24 1.09 20.53
N GLY A 410 4.51 0.40 21.66
CA GLY A 410 3.98 0.78 22.95
C GLY A 410 4.47 2.16 23.42
N LEU A 411 5.73 2.49 23.20
CA LEU A 411 6.28 3.82 23.51
C LEU A 411 5.64 4.90 22.63
N LEU A 412 5.48 4.65 21.33
CA LEU A 412 4.85 5.59 20.42
C LEU A 412 3.37 5.82 20.77
N PHE A 413 2.60 4.75 21.00
CA PHE A 413 1.18 4.91 21.39
C PHE A 413 1.00 5.58 22.74
N LYS A 414 1.93 5.35 23.69
CA LYS A 414 1.91 6.10 24.95
C LYS A 414 2.14 7.60 24.71
N GLU A 415 3.11 7.97 23.88
CA GLU A 415 3.36 9.36 23.50
C GLU A 415 2.12 9.98 22.81
N MET A 416 1.49 9.24 21.89
CA MET A 416 0.27 9.69 21.22
C MET A 416 -0.89 9.87 22.20
N LEU A 417 -1.09 8.95 23.16
CA LEU A 417 -2.11 9.06 24.20
C LEU A 417 -1.86 10.27 25.12
N ASP A 418 -0.60 10.47 25.53
CA ASP A 418 -0.21 11.60 26.37
C ASP A 418 -0.48 12.93 25.65
N LYS A 419 -0.15 13.03 24.37
CA LYS A 419 -0.47 14.20 23.54
C LYS A 419 -1.98 14.38 23.35
N PHE A 420 -2.70 13.30 23.10
CA PHE A 420 -4.13 13.35 22.75
C PHE A 420 -5.02 13.67 23.96
N PHE A 421 -4.76 13.07 25.13
CA PHE A 421 -5.61 13.23 26.31
C PHE A 421 -5.07 14.17 27.38
N TYR A 422 -3.73 14.36 27.46
CA TYR A 422 -3.10 14.99 28.61
C TYR A 422 -2.18 16.16 28.28
N SER A 423 -2.17 16.67 27.05
CA SER A 423 -1.32 17.79 26.63
C SER A 423 -1.38 19.00 27.58
N LYS A 424 -2.51 19.22 28.26
CA LYS A 424 -2.69 20.27 29.27
C LYS A 424 -2.09 19.96 30.67
N LYS A 425 -1.61 18.73 30.94
CA LYS A 425 -1.04 18.36 32.25
C LYS A 425 0.48 18.31 32.30
N PHE A 426 1.15 18.28 31.15
CA PHE A 426 2.61 18.17 31.11
C PHE A 426 3.31 19.46 31.60
N ASP A 427 2.73 20.64 31.35
CA ASP A 427 3.31 21.93 31.75
C ASP A 427 3.32 22.13 33.29
N LYS A 428 2.44 21.46 34.05
CA LYS A 428 2.41 21.60 35.53
C LYS A 428 3.40 20.68 36.27
N LYS A 429 3.93 19.63 35.65
CA LYS A 429 4.89 18.73 36.32
C LYS A 429 6.35 19.16 36.19
N ILE A 430 6.68 19.91 35.15
CA ILE A 430 8.05 20.42 34.93
C ILE A 430 8.37 21.56 35.93
N SER A 431 7.36 22.32 36.41
CA SER A 431 7.56 23.39 37.38
C SER A 431 7.78 22.91 38.83
N LYS A 432 7.68 21.61 39.13
CA LYS A 432 7.90 21.06 40.49
C LYS A 432 9.25 20.33 40.68
N PHE A 433 10.06 20.19 39.65
CA PHE A 433 11.44 19.75 39.80
C PHE A 433 12.34 20.99 39.83
N GLY A 434 12.57 21.50 41.03
CA GLY A 434 13.52 22.58 41.28
C GLY A 434 14.91 22.21 40.77
N TYR A 435 15.46 23.11 40.00
CA TYR A 435 16.87 23.09 39.61
C TYR A 435 17.73 23.26 40.86
N ASN A 436 18.43 22.23 41.26
CA ASN A 436 19.62 22.39 42.09
C ASN A 436 20.81 22.57 41.12
N GLU A 437 21.31 23.79 41.10
CA GLU A 437 22.62 24.09 40.52
C GLU A 437 23.70 23.28 41.23
N LYS A 438 24.28 22.32 40.55
CA LYS A 438 25.70 21.90 40.59
C LYS A 438 25.85 20.55 39.86
N GLY A 439 26.56 20.60 38.74
CA GLY A 439 27.04 19.37 38.11
C GLY A 439 27.03 19.42 36.59
N SER A 440 28.02 20.09 36.00
CA SER A 440 28.36 19.99 34.59
C SER A 440 28.58 18.52 34.20
N ARG A 441 27.72 17.95 33.38
CA ARG A 441 28.02 16.74 32.62
C ARG A 441 27.94 17.07 31.12
N LYS A 442 29.09 16.98 30.48
CA LYS A 442 29.28 17.05 29.04
C LYS A 442 28.35 16.04 28.36
N PHE A 443 27.43 16.53 27.57
CA PHE A 443 26.61 15.70 26.68
C PHE A 443 27.31 15.62 25.32
N ASN A 444 28.14 14.61 25.13
CA ASN A 444 28.55 14.17 23.81
C ASN A 444 27.58 13.08 23.36
N ASN A 445 26.55 13.42 22.59
CA ASN A 445 25.86 12.46 21.74
C ASN A 445 25.02 13.16 20.66
N PRO A 446 25.51 13.29 19.42
CA PRO A 446 24.79 13.92 18.31
C PRO A 446 23.61 13.09 17.79
N LEU A 447 23.38 11.88 18.32
CA LEU A 447 22.34 10.96 17.86
C LEU A 447 20.96 11.18 18.50
N LYS A 448 20.80 12.06 19.50
CA LYS A 448 19.50 12.35 20.11
C LYS A 448 18.67 13.44 19.44
N ILE A 449 19.27 14.23 18.56
CA ILE A 449 18.56 15.32 17.84
C ILE A 449 17.74 14.77 16.65
N LYS A 450 18.05 13.59 16.13
CA LYS A 450 17.35 12.98 14.99
C LYS A 450 15.92 12.49 15.27
N ASN A 451 15.47 12.42 16.52
CA ASN A 451 14.17 11.89 16.90
C ASN A 451 13.21 12.91 17.53
N SER A 452 13.52 14.21 17.47
CA SER A 452 12.61 15.27 17.88
C SER A 452 11.88 15.83 16.65
N ILE A 453 10.57 15.82 16.70
CA ILE A 453 9.57 16.68 15.96
C ILE A 453 9.77 16.89 14.44
N LEU A 454 10.99 16.86 13.91
CA LEU A 454 11.29 16.95 12.47
C LEU A 454 11.02 15.67 11.66
N GLY A 455 10.70 14.55 12.32
CA GLY A 455 10.45 13.26 11.69
C GLY A 455 8.97 12.86 11.59
N SER A 456 8.05 13.59 12.17
CA SER A 456 6.61 13.37 12.02
C SER A 456 6.06 14.29 10.94
N GLY A 457 6.35 13.95 9.68
CA GLY A 457 5.74 14.62 8.54
C GLY A 457 4.23 14.54 8.60
N GLY A 458 3.60 15.69 8.82
CA GLY A 458 2.34 16.09 8.25
C GLY A 458 1.10 15.21 8.43
N GLN A 459 0.78 14.72 9.62
CA GLN A 459 -0.42 13.89 9.80
C GLN A 459 -1.53 14.51 10.64
N LEU A 460 -1.26 15.58 11.37
CA LEU A 460 -2.30 16.41 11.96
C LEU A 460 -2.16 17.82 11.35
N PRO A 461 -3.29 18.49 11.04
CA PRO A 461 -3.23 19.88 10.68
C PRO A 461 -2.48 20.62 11.77
N SER A 462 -1.60 21.58 11.43
CA SER A 462 -1.11 22.47 12.45
C SER A 462 -2.35 23.08 13.13
N ASP A 463 -2.32 23.22 14.45
CA ASP A 463 -3.45 23.81 15.18
C ASP A 463 -3.84 25.16 14.57
N LEU A 464 -2.89 25.89 14.00
CA LEU A 464 -3.08 27.16 13.33
C LEU A 464 -3.80 27.02 11.99
N GLU A 465 -3.42 26.08 11.14
CA GLU A 465 -4.14 25.79 9.87
C GLU A 465 -5.59 25.37 10.14
N ALA A 466 -5.81 24.56 11.18
CA ALA A 466 -7.13 24.16 11.60
C ALA A 466 -7.96 25.35 12.10
N LEU A 467 -7.36 26.26 12.87
CA LEU A 467 -8.01 27.52 13.30
C LEU A 467 -8.33 28.44 12.12
N VAL A 468 -7.44 28.58 11.14
CA VAL A 468 -7.69 29.40 9.94
C VAL A 468 -8.87 28.84 9.14
N ILE A 469 -8.91 27.55 8.88
CA ILE A 469 -9.98 26.93 8.08
C ILE A 469 -11.30 26.91 8.86
N SER A 470 -11.30 26.53 10.13
CA SER A 470 -12.54 26.58 10.92
C SER A 470 -13.10 27.99 11.08
N GLY A 471 -12.24 29.00 11.17
CA GLY A 471 -12.66 30.39 11.20
C GLY A 471 -13.49 30.79 9.97
N ILE A 472 -13.05 30.42 8.78
CA ILE A 472 -13.81 30.71 7.53
C ILE A 472 -15.08 29.87 7.38
N LEU A 473 -15.11 28.66 7.96
CA LEU A 473 -16.31 27.81 7.96
C LEU A 473 -17.40 28.35 8.90
N ILE A 474 -17.02 28.89 10.05
CA ILE A 474 -17.97 29.50 11.02
C ILE A 474 -18.36 30.92 10.60
N PHE A 475 -17.41 31.70 10.11
CA PHE A 475 -17.60 33.09 9.69
C PHE A 475 -17.34 33.26 8.21
N PRO A 476 -18.21 32.83 7.29
CA PRO A 476 -17.99 32.89 5.85
C PRO A 476 -17.74 34.30 5.31
N ARG A 477 -18.14 35.34 6.05
CA ARG A 477 -17.80 36.75 5.74
C ARG A 477 -16.30 37.00 5.66
N LEU A 478 -15.46 36.21 6.37
CA LEU A 478 -14.00 36.29 6.30
C LEU A 478 -13.49 35.97 4.89
N ILE A 479 -14.12 35.03 4.19
CA ILE A 479 -13.74 34.66 2.82
C ILE A 479 -13.93 35.87 1.91
N LYS A 480 -15.08 36.53 1.98
CA LYS A 480 -15.37 37.74 1.16
C LYS A 480 -14.38 38.85 1.43
N LYS A 481 -14.05 39.09 2.71
CA LYS A 481 -13.15 40.21 3.11
C LYS A 481 -11.68 39.92 2.80
N HIS A 482 -11.25 38.66 2.83
CA HIS A 482 -9.84 38.24 2.75
C HIS A 482 -9.57 37.20 1.67
N PHE A 483 -10.29 37.26 0.55
CA PHE A 483 -10.24 36.25 -0.52
C PHE A 483 -8.82 36.06 -1.07
N GLU A 484 -8.11 37.15 -1.42
CA GLU A 484 -6.76 37.08 -1.98
C GLU A 484 -5.75 36.48 -1.00
N ILE A 485 -5.88 36.81 0.29
CA ILE A 485 -5.02 36.28 1.34
C ILE A 485 -5.25 34.77 1.47
N LEU A 486 -6.52 34.34 1.46
CA LEU A 486 -6.87 32.93 1.57
C LEU A 486 -6.43 32.12 0.34
N GLU A 487 -6.48 32.72 -0.86
CA GLU A 487 -6.03 32.09 -2.10
C GLU A 487 -4.50 31.88 -2.09
N SER A 488 -3.74 32.82 -1.58
CA SER A 488 -2.27 32.75 -1.48
C SER A 488 -1.77 31.97 -0.27
N PHE A 489 -2.63 31.69 0.71
CA PHE A 489 -2.25 31.01 1.95
C PHE A 489 -1.85 29.57 1.70
N GLN A 490 -0.62 29.21 2.07
CA GLN A 490 -0.09 27.85 1.91
C GLN A 490 -0.53 26.98 3.08
N ILE A 491 -1.32 25.93 2.78
CA ILE A 491 -1.78 24.94 3.72
C ILE A 491 -1.01 23.63 3.43
N GLU A 492 -0.33 23.10 4.43
CA GLU A 492 0.43 21.86 4.30
C GLU A 492 -0.48 20.62 4.42
N HIS A 493 -1.48 20.69 5.30
CA HIS A 493 -2.41 19.60 5.51
C HIS A 493 -3.36 19.42 4.32
N LEU A 494 -3.28 18.29 3.63
CA LEU A 494 -3.96 18.02 2.35
C LEU A 494 -5.47 18.25 2.42
N ARG A 495 -6.14 17.73 3.45
CA ARG A 495 -7.59 17.84 3.58
C ARG A 495 -8.07 19.26 3.86
N LEU A 496 -7.31 20.05 4.64
CA LEU A 496 -7.62 21.46 4.86
C LEU A 496 -7.40 22.30 3.60
N ARG A 497 -6.39 21.95 2.81
CA ARG A 497 -6.14 22.54 1.49
C ARG A 497 -7.30 22.25 0.53
N ASP A 498 -7.75 20.99 0.45
CA ASP A 498 -8.88 20.59 -0.40
C ASP A 498 -10.17 21.33 0.01
N ILE A 499 -10.42 21.53 1.30
CA ILE A 499 -11.56 22.32 1.79
C ILE A 499 -11.45 23.76 1.31
N ARG A 500 -10.30 24.42 1.49
CA ARG A 500 -10.05 25.76 1.00
C ARG A 500 -10.27 25.86 -0.50
N ASP A 501 -9.66 24.97 -1.28
CA ASP A 501 -9.69 25.01 -2.75
C ASP A 501 -11.11 24.79 -3.28
N ASN A 502 -11.87 23.89 -2.67
CA ASN A 502 -13.27 23.65 -3.01
C ASN A 502 -14.16 24.85 -2.66
N LEU A 503 -13.92 25.50 -1.51
CA LEU A 503 -14.62 26.72 -1.14
C LEU A 503 -14.32 27.87 -2.11
N LEU A 504 -13.05 28.09 -2.44
CA LEU A 504 -12.63 29.11 -3.39
C LEU A 504 -13.19 28.82 -4.80
N GLY A 505 -13.18 27.55 -5.23
CA GLY A 505 -13.74 27.11 -6.50
C GLY A 505 -15.26 27.30 -6.58
N PHE A 506 -15.98 27.06 -5.47
CA PHE A 506 -17.43 27.31 -5.37
C PHE A 506 -17.72 28.82 -5.51
N ILE A 507 -16.94 29.66 -4.83
CA ILE A 507 -17.14 31.11 -4.85
C ILE A 507 -16.76 31.72 -6.20
N LYS A 508 -15.70 31.24 -6.89
CA LYS A 508 -15.29 31.73 -8.21
C LYS A 508 -16.37 31.52 -9.30
N LYS A 509 -17.24 30.55 -9.13
CA LYS A 509 -18.33 30.27 -10.09
C LYS A 509 -19.45 31.31 -10.04
N ASP A 510 -19.67 31.98 -8.89
CA ASP A 510 -20.77 32.92 -8.68
C ASP A 510 -20.30 34.23 -8.01
N TYR A 511 -19.23 34.81 -8.51
CA TYR A 511 -18.58 36.00 -7.89
C TYR A 511 -19.43 37.28 -7.89
N SER A 512 -20.46 37.39 -8.74
CA SER A 512 -21.28 38.60 -8.90
C SER A 512 -22.29 38.82 -7.76
N GLU A 513 -22.76 37.77 -7.08
CA GLU A 513 -23.67 37.82 -5.93
C GLU A 513 -23.28 36.84 -4.83
N LEU A 514 -22.24 37.18 -4.08
CA LEU A 514 -21.76 36.31 -2.98
C LEU A 514 -22.80 36.24 -1.86
N ASN A 515 -23.72 35.28 -1.97
CA ASN A 515 -24.72 35.00 -0.94
C ASN A 515 -24.08 34.13 0.17
N ILE A 516 -23.95 34.75 1.36
CA ILE A 516 -23.35 34.11 2.55
C ILE A 516 -24.14 32.85 2.96
N ASP A 517 -25.44 32.84 2.73
CA ASP A 517 -26.28 31.71 3.13
C ASP A 517 -26.05 30.49 2.22
N LEU A 518 -25.77 30.70 0.93
CA LEU A 518 -25.36 29.63 0.02
C LEU A 518 -24.00 29.03 0.42
N ILE A 519 -23.06 29.86 0.90
CA ILE A 519 -21.77 29.37 1.40
C ILE A 519 -21.97 28.54 2.67
N LYS A 520 -22.84 28.97 3.58
CA LYS A 520 -23.18 28.21 4.79
C LYS A 520 -23.82 26.88 4.44
N GLU A 521 -24.77 26.86 3.51
CA GLU A 521 -25.43 25.63 3.02
C GLU A 521 -24.41 24.67 2.39
N PHE A 522 -23.52 25.19 1.54
CA PHE A 522 -22.44 24.40 0.93
C PHE A 522 -21.52 23.79 1.99
N VAL A 523 -21.10 24.57 2.99
CA VAL A 523 -20.26 24.12 4.10
C VAL A 523 -20.98 23.04 4.93
N GLN A 524 -22.22 23.29 5.28
CA GLN A 524 -23.05 22.37 6.08
C GLN A 524 -23.26 21.03 5.37
N LYS A 525 -23.56 21.07 4.08
CA LYS A 525 -23.77 19.89 3.26
C LYS A 525 -22.51 19.03 3.08
N ASN A 526 -21.36 19.66 2.89
CA ASN A 526 -20.14 18.94 2.45
C ASN A 526 -19.12 18.70 3.58
N TYR A 527 -19.12 19.52 4.65
CA TYR A 527 -18.03 19.52 5.65
C TYR A 527 -18.48 19.44 7.09
N GLN A 528 -19.79 19.43 7.41
CA GLN A 528 -20.29 19.47 8.77
C GLN A 528 -19.71 18.35 9.65
N THR A 529 -19.71 17.11 9.17
CA THR A 529 -19.22 15.95 9.93
C THR A 529 -17.71 16.06 10.21
N PHE A 530 -16.92 16.53 9.23
CA PHE A 530 -15.49 16.76 9.39
C PHE A 530 -15.23 17.88 10.39
N PHE A 531 -15.99 18.96 10.28
CA PHE A 531 -15.89 20.12 11.13
C PHE A 531 -16.19 19.78 12.59
N GLU A 532 -17.24 19.02 12.86
CA GLU A 532 -17.64 18.62 14.20
C GLU A 532 -16.69 17.59 14.83
N LYS A 533 -16.11 16.69 14.05
CA LYS A 533 -15.25 15.61 14.54
C LYS A 533 -13.77 15.97 14.53
N ASP A 534 -13.26 16.41 13.39
CA ASP A 534 -11.81 16.53 13.14
C ASP A 534 -11.26 17.92 13.50
N LEU A 535 -12.11 18.98 13.50
CA LEU A 535 -11.73 20.34 13.85
C LEU A 535 -12.37 20.81 15.17
N ARG A 536 -12.74 19.87 16.06
CA ARG A 536 -13.49 20.16 17.27
C ARG A 536 -12.85 21.22 18.17
N PHE A 537 -11.53 21.19 18.38
CA PHE A 537 -10.85 22.18 19.21
C PHE A 537 -10.93 23.59 18.58
N ALA A 538 -10.71 23.68 17.27
CA ALA A 538 -10.78 24.93 16.52
C ALA A 538 -12.23 25.47 16.49
N ASN A 539 -13.21 24.59 16.39
CA ASN A 539 -14.62 24.94 16.48
C ASN A 539 -14.96 25.53 17.88
N ILE A 540 -14.52 24.88 18.96
CA ILE A 540 -14.71 25.40 20.34
C ILE A 540 -14.04 26.77 20.52
N PHE A 541 -12.84 26.97 19.97
CA PHE A 541 -12.15 28.26 20.00
C PHE A 541 -12.98 29.38 19.37
N TRP A 542 -13.57 29.13 18.19
CA TRP A 542 -14.36 30.12 17.48
C TRP A 542 -15.77 30.30 18.06
N GLN A 543 -16.40 29.24 18.58
CA GLN A 543 -17.69 29.34 19.28
C GLN A 543 -17.62 30.25 20.48
N LYS A 544 -16.53 30.24 21.26
CA LYS A 544 -16.32 31.17 22.37
C LYS A 544 -16.24 32.64 21.92
N LYS A 545 -16.12 32.89 20.62
CA LYS A 545 -16.05 34.23 20.03
C LYS A 545 -17.35 34.62 19.30
N GLU A 546 -18.38 33.79 19.35
CA GLU A 546 -19.73 34.16 18.91
C GLU A 546 -20.25 35.33 19.76
N GLY A 547 -20.75 36.39 19.08
CA GLY A 547 -21.16 37.64 19.74
C GLY A 547 -20.12 38.77 19.74
N ILE A 548 -18.88 38.50 19.33
CA ILE A 548 -17.85 39.53 19.14
C ILE A 548 -18.06 40.22 17.78
N ASN A 549 -17.72 41.52 17.72
CA ASN A 549 -17.79 42.29 16.49
C ASN A 549 -16.94 41.63 15.37
N PHE A 550 -17.48 41.59 14.15
CA PHE A 550 -16.84 40.98 12.98
C PHE A 550 -15.42 41.53 12.70
N ASP A 551 -15.19 42.81 12.94
CA ASP A 551 -13.83 43.40 12.73
C ASP A 551 -12.82 42.85 13.75
N GLN A 552 -13.23 42.53 14.95
CA GLN A 552 -12.38 41.89 15.94
C GLN A 552 -12.14 40.40 15.57
N ILE A 553 -13.15 39.69 15.07
CA ILE A 553 -13.00 38.33 14.55
C ILE A 553 -12.01 38.32 13.39
N SER A 554 -12.14 39.28 12.46
CA SER A 554 -11.24 39.45 11.32
C SER A 554 -9.79 39.68 11.75
N LYS A 555 -9.57 40.53 12.78
CA LYS A 555 -8.23 40.77 13.35
C LYS A 555 -7.62 39.49 13.94
N VAL A 556 -8.37 38.78 14.76
CA VAL A 556 -7.90 37.51 15.37
C VAL A 556 -7.56 36.48 14.29
N TRP A 557 -8.38 36.36 13.27
CA TRP A 557 -8.14 35.44 12.15
C TRP A 557 -6.84 35.79 11.38
N LEU A 558 -6.60 37.06 11.10
CA LEU A 558 -5.37 37.53 10.47
C LEU A 558 -4.13 37.31 11.35
N GLU A 559 -4.25 37.43 12.66
CA GLU A 559 -3.16 37.15 13.59
C GLU A 559 -2.80 35.65 13.57
N ILE A 560 -3.79 34.76 13.60
CA ILE A 560 -3.57 33.29 13.51
C ILE A 560 -2.80 32.96 12.21
N LEU A 561 -3.19 33.58 11.10
CA LEU A 561 -2.57 33.36 9.81
C LEU A 561 -1.12 33.85 9.78
N LYS A 562 -0.82 35.01 10.39
CA LYS A 562 0.55 35.53 10.54
C LYS A 562 1.41 34.62 11.41
N ASP A 563 0.86 34.12 12.49
CA ASP A 563 1.55 33.22 13.41
C ASP A 563 1.89 31.87 12.71
N ASP A 564 0.99 31.35 11.87
CA ASP A 564 1.24 30.15 11.05
C ASP A 564 2.37 30.39 10.03
N GLN A 565 2.34 31.51 9.32
CA GLN A 565 3.38 31.87 8.36
C GLN A 565 4.74 32.05 9.03
N HIS A 566 4.78 32.64 10.21
CA HIS A 566 6.00 32.81 11.00
C HIS A 566 6.61 31.46 11.40
N ILE A 567 5.81 30.52 11.92
CA ILE A 567 6.30 29.18 12.26
C ILE A 567 6.82 28.44 11.03
N LYS A 568 6.12 28.50 9.89
CA LYS A 568 6.57 27.89 8.63
C LYS A 568 7.88 28.49 8.12
N SER A 569 8.07 29.79 8.26
CA SER A 569 9.34 30.44 7.92
C SER A 569 10.48 29.92 8.80
N LEU A 570 10.29 29.85 10.11
CA LEU A 570 11.30 29.32 11.04
C LEU A 570 11.65 27.85 10.74
N ILE A 571 10.66 27.04 10.41
CA ILE A 571 10.88 25.62 10.01
C ILE A 571 11.71 25.55 8.74
N LYS A 572 11.39 26.36 7.74
CA LYS A 572 12.13 26.43 6.47
C LYS A 572 13.58 26.88 6.68
N ASP A 573 13.80 27.90 7.53
CA ASP A 573 15.13 28.39 7.84
C ASP A 573 15.98 27.30 8.57
N ILE A 574 15.36 26.53 9.46
CA ILE A 574 15.99 25.38 10.14
C ILE A 574 16.34 24.28 9.11
N GLU A 575 15.44 23.95 8.18
CA GLU A 575 15.71 22.94 7.14
C GLU A 575 16.86 23.35 6.22
N THR A 576 16.91 24.62 5.83
CA THR A 576 17.98 25.16 4.99
C THR A 576 19.31 25.19 5.73
N SER A 577 19.33 25.68 6.97
CA SER A 577 20.54 25.76 7.79
C SER A 577 21.10 24.39 8.16
N LYS A 578 20.28 23.34 8.21
CA LYS A 578 20.72 21.98 8.53
C LYS A 578 21.70 21.40 7.51
N ASP A 579 21.50 21.73 6.23
CA ASP A 579 22.35 21.25 5.14
C ASP A 579 23.63 22.10 4.95
N GLU A 580 23.68 23.27 5.62
CA GLU A 580 24.77 24.25 5.52
C GLU A 580 25.77 24.19 6.70
N ILE A 581 25.57 23.34 7.71
CA ILE A 581 26.45 23.24 8.89
C ILE A 581 27.84 22.72 8.49
N LYS A 582 28.85 23.61 8.55
CA LYS A 582 30.25 23.30 8.22
C LYS A 582 31.22 23.57 9.37
N ASN A 583 30.82 24.39 10.35
CA ASN A 583 31.66 24.83 11.47
C ASN A 583 30.83 25.05 12.75
N GLU A 584 31.50 25.34 13.90
CA GLU A 584 30.84 25.58 15.19
C GLU A 584 29.92 26.82 15.20
N GLU A 585 30.14 27.79 14.33
CA GLU A 585 29.33 29.00 14.25
C GLU A 585 28.02 28.71 13.55
N ASP A 586 28.02 27.90 12.50
CA ASP A 586 26.82 27.41 11.82
C ASP A 586 25.99 26.53 12.77
N GLU A 587 26.65 25.70 13.59
CA GLU A 587 25.98 24.85 14.58
C GLU A 587 25.27 25.70 15.66
N ARG A 588 25.91 26.76 16.15
CA ARG A 588 25.29 27.72 17.11
C ARG A 588 24.08 28.40 16.49
N ARG A 589 24.20 28.89 15.27
CA ARG A 589 23.09 29.52 14.55
C ARG A 589 21.90 28.57 14.35
N PHE A 590 22.18 27.32 14.04
CA PHE A 590 21.16 26.27 13.92
C PHE A 590 20.45 25.99 15.25
N ILE A 591 21.17 25.95 16.35
CA ILE A 591 20.61 25.79 17.70
C ILE A 591 19.72 26.99 18.07
N ASP A 592 20.18 28.23 17.78
CA ASP A 592 19.41 29.45 18.04
C ASP A 592 18.09 29.48 17.25
N LEU A 593 18.08 28.99 16.01
CA LEU A 593 16.86 28.87 15.21
C LEU A 593 15.87 27.86 15.82
N ILE A 594 16.34 26.74 16.32
CA ILE A 594 15.50 25.73 17.02
C ILE A 594 14.90 26.35 18.29
N GLU A 595 15.71 27.04 19.12
CA GLU A 595 15.22 27.70 20.33
C GLU A 595 14.19 28.78 20.03
N ASN A 596 14.40 29.58 19.00
CA ASN A 596 13.46 30.62 18.57
C ASN A 596 12.14 30.02 18.09
N LYS A 597 12.16 28.92 17.34
CA LYS A 597 10.96 28.19 16.95
C LYS A 597 10.23 27.67 18.18
N ASP A 598 10.91 27.04 19.14
CA ASP A 598 10.29 26.48 20.33
C ASP A 598 9.70 27.59 21.25
N LYS A 599 10.33 28.75 21.35
CA LYS A 599 9.80 29.95 22.02
C LYS A 599 8.53 30.47 21.32
N ALA A 600 8.56 30.55 19.97
CA ALA A 600 7.41 31.01 19.18
C ALA A 600 6.22 30.03 19.34
N ILE A 601 6.43 28.73 19.26
CA ILE A 601 5.39 27.71 19.46
C ILE A 601 4.78 27.83 20.87
N LYS A 602 5.61 28.05 21.88
CA LYS A 602 5.13 28.21 23.26
C LYS A 602 4.22 29.44 23.40
N LEU A 603 4.64 30.59 22.89
CA LEU A 603 3.86 31.83 22.93
C LEU A 603 2.51 31.69 22.19
N ILE A 604 2.53 31.03 21.03
CA ILE A 604 1.33 30.78 20.21
C ILE A 604 0.38 29.81 20.94
N THR A 605 0.91 28.76 21.57
CA THR A 605 0.11 27.83 22.35
C THR A 605 -0.55 28.50 23.56
N GLU A 606 0.14 29.42 24.24
CA GLU A 606 -0.44 30.22 25.33
C GLU A 606 -1.52 31.19 24.83
N LYS A 607 -1.40 31.69 23.60
CA LYS A 607 -2.32 32.67 22.97
C LYS A 607 -3.63 32.03 22.50
N TYR A 608 -3.59 30.80 21.98
CA TYR A 608 -4.72 30.14 21.33
C TYR A 608 -5.20 28.84 22.05
N GLY A 609 -4.48 28.36 23.06
CA GLY A 609 -4.74 27.11 23.78
C GLY A 609 -5.86 27.13 24.84
#